data_bc167e052f5624e9d5aea2ca7d7cffcc
#
_entry.id   bc167e052f5624e9d5aea2ca7d7cffcc
#
_cell.length_a   1.000
_cell.length_b   1.000
_cell.length_c   1.000
_cell.angle_alpha   90.00
_cell.angle_beta   90.00
_cell.angle_gamma   90.00
#
_symmetry.space_group_name_H-M   'P 1'
#
loop_
_entity.id
_entity.type
_entity.pdbx_description
1 polymer ?
#
loop_
_entity_poly.entity_id
_entity_poly.type
_entity_poly.pdbx_seq_one_letter_code
_entity_poly.pdbx_strand_id
1 'polypeptide(L)'
;VTCDSDLINDHTYNYLRDLEGLVTQALEAIEIYYTMLSDQQNSYNATISNNVNDIMKVLTIFSAIFIPLTFIVGVYGMNFDYIPFLRYRYAYFILWGIMIAIVILMLFFFKRKRWF
;
A
#
# COMPACT_ATOMS: atom_id res chain seq x y z
N VAL A 1 27.07 -39.20 13.66
CA VAL A 1 27.08 -40.20 14.68
C VAL A 1 28.49 -40.72 14.85
N THR A 2 29.13 -40.27 15.93
CA THR A 2 30.51 -40.64 16.29
C THR A 2 30.51 -41.60 17.46
N CYS A 3 29.77 -42.70 17.36
CA CYS A 3 29.81 -43.76 18.35
C CYS A 3 30.80 -44.85 17.94
N ASP A 4 31.98 -44.81 18.51
CA ASP A 4 32.96 -45.89 18.46
C ASP A 4 32.58 -46.97 19.49
N SER A 5 31.46 -47.61 19.30
CA SER A 5 30.99 -48.70 20.16
C SER A 5 31.15 -50.02 19.42
N ASP A 6 31.76 -51.00 20.07
CA ASP A 6 31.87 -52.36 19.55
C ASP A 6 30.53 -53.06 19.33
N LEU A 7 29.45 -52.44 19.78
CA LEU A 7 28.08 -52.90 19.60
C LEU A 7 27.51 -52.55 18.21
N ILE A 8 28.14 -51.61 17.49
CA ILE A 8 27.72 -51.17 16.17
C ILE A 8 28.63 -51.83 15.13
N ASN A 9 28.09 -52.77 14.34
CA ASN A 9 28.82 -53.35 13.23
C ASN A 9 28.75 -52.42 12.01
N ASP A 10 29.57 -52.70 10.98
CA ASP A 10 29.65 -51.87 9.77
C ASP A 10 28.28 -51.70 9.09
N HIS A 11 27.45 -52.74 9.16
CA HIS A 11 26.12 -52.72 8.57
C HIS A 11 25.18 -51.78 9.31
N THR A 12 25.21 -51.79 10.63
CA THR A 12 24.47 -50.87 11.48
C THR A 12 24.97 -49.44 11.31
N TYR A 13 26.26 -49.23 11.21
CA TYR A 13 26.86 -47.93 10.97
C TYR A 13 26.39 -47.31 9.65
N ASN A 14 26.38 -48.06 8.58
CA ASN A 14 25.88 -47.60 7.27
C ASN A 14 24.39 -47.25 7.33
N TYR A 15 23.61 -48.06 8.05
CA TYR A 15 22.19 -47.79 8.26
C TYR A 15 21.95 -46.52 9.00
N LEU A 16 22.72 -46.26 10.08
CA LEU A 16 22.65 -45.02 10.84
C LEU A 16 23.08 -43.81 10.03
N ARG A 17 24.08 -43.97 9.18
CA ARG A 17 24.55 -42.92 8.27
C ARG A 17 23.47 -42.56 7.25
N ASP A 18 22.79 -43.56 6.69
CA ASP A 18 21.65 -43.31 5.79
C ASP A 18 20.51 -42.60 6.50
N LEU A 19 20.23 -42.98 7.75
CA LEU A 19 19.22 -42.31 8.58
C LEU A 19 19.61 -40.86 8.86
N GLU A 20 20.86 -40.56 9.16
CA GLU A 20 21.39 -39.24 9.34
C GLU A 20 21.19 -38.37 8.07
N GLY A 21 21.48 -38.97 6.90
CA GLY A 21 21.26 -38.30 5.62
C GLY A 21 19.80 -37.97 5.37
N LEU A 22 18.89 -38.88 5.70
CA LEU A 22 17.45 -38.68 5.57
C LEU A 22 16.96 -37.56 6.52
N VAL A 23 17.44 -37.54 7.76
CA VAL A 23 17.09 -36.51 8.74
C VAL A 23 17.58 -35.12 8.28
N THR A 24 18.81 -35.04 7.79
CA THR A 24 19.37 -33.80 7.25
C THR A 24 18.55 -33.31 6.06
N GLN A 25 18.20 -34.21 5.15
CA GLN A 25 17.35 -33.85 4.00
C GLN A 25 15.97 -33.35 4.43
N ALA A 26 15.37 -33.99 5.44
CA ALA A 26 14.10 -33.56 6.01
C ALA A 26 14.20 -32.16 6.64
N LEU A 27 15.26 -31.88 7.38
CA LEU A 27 15.51 -30.59 7.97
C LEU A 27 15.69 -29.49 6.92
N GLU A 28 16.43 -29.77 5.87
CA GLU A 28 16.62 -28.86 4.74
C GLU A 28 15.27 -28.56 4.06
N ALA A 29 14.45 -29.57 3.85
CA ALA A 29 13.11 -29.40 3.28
C ALA A 29 12.23 -28.54 4.17
N ILE A 30 12.27 -28.70 5.48
CA ILE A 30 11.53 -27.91 6.44
C ILE A 30 11.99 -26.45 6.38
N GLU A 31 13.29 -26.19 6.31
CA GLU A 31 13.83 -24.84 6.17
C GLU A 31 13.37 -24.15 4.88
N ILE A 32 13.36 -24.90 3.78
CA ILE A 32 12.88 -24.39 2.48
C ILE A 32 11.40 -24.03 2.58
N TYR A 33 10.57 -24.89 3.14
CA TYR A 33 9.14 -24.62 3.32
C TYR A 33 8.90 -23.45 4.24
N TYR A 34 9.66 -23.31 5.31
CA TYR A 34 9.58 -22.18 6.22
C TYR A 34 9.90 -20.86 5.51
N THR A 35 10.96 -20.86 4.70
CA THR A 35 11.36 -19.70 3.90
C THR A 35 10.27 -19.33 2.89
N MET A 36 9.71 -20.32 2.20
CA MET A 36 8.62 -20.12 1.25
C MET A 36 7.38 -19.52 1.92
N LEU A 37 7.01 -20.01 3.09
CA LEU A 37 5.91 -19.44 3.88
C LEU A 37 6.17 -17.99 4.28
N SER A 38 7.38 -17.70 4.73
CA SER A 38 7.78 -16.35 5.10
C SER A 38 7.71 -15.40 3.89
N ASP A 39 8.19 -15.85 2.73
CA ASP A 39 8.15 -15.08 1.49
C ASP A 39 6.71 -14.83 1.03
N GLN A 40 5.84 -15.82 1.13
CA GLN A 40 4.42 -15.67 0.81
C GLN A 40 3.75 -14.66 1.75
N GLN A 41 4.05 -14.72 3.04
CA GLN A 41 3.51 -13.79 4.01
C GLN A 41 3.98 -12.36 3.75
N ASN A 42 5.24 -12.18 3.41
CA ASN A 42 5.81 -10.89 3.05
C ASN A 42 5.17 -10.33 1.78
N SER A 43 4.96 -11.17 0.77
CA SER A 43 4.28 -10.79 -0.47
C SER A 43 2.83 -10.40 -0.23
N TYR A 44 2.13 -11.14 0.62
CA TYR A 44 0.75 -10.82 1.00
C TYR A 44 0.67 -9.47 1.71
N ASN A 45 1.54 -9.22 2.68
CA ASN A 45 1.60 -7.95 3.39
C ASN A 45 1.95 -6.78 2.45
N ALA A 46 2.87 -6.98 1.52
CA ALA A 46 3.23 -5.98 0.52
C ALA A 46 2.04 -5.67 -0.40
N THR A 47 1.28 -6.68 -0.83
CA THR A 47 0.09 -6.50 -1.66
C THR A 47 -0.99 -5.71 -0.93
N ILE A 48 -1.26 -6.04 0.33
CA ILE A 48 -2.21 -5.29 1.16
C ILE A 48 -1.76 -3.84 1.33
N SER A 49 -0.48 -3.62 1.63
CA SER A 49 0.08 -2.28 1.80
C SER A 49 -0.05 -1.45 0.52
N ASN A 50 0.22 -2.04 -0.64
CA ASN A 50 0.05 -1.38 -1.94
C ASN A 50 -1.40 -1.02 -2.21
N ASN A 51 -2.35 -1.93 -1.90
CA ASN A 51 -3.78 -1.67 -2.06
C ASN A 51 -4.25 -0.54 -1.15
N VAL A 52 -3.82 -0.53 0.10
CA VAL A 52 -4.13 0.54 1.06
C VAL A 52 -3.56 1.88 0.56
N ASN A 53 -2.32 1.89 0.08
CA ASN A 53 -1.69 3.09 -0.47
C ASN A 53 -2.45 3.63 -1.68
N ASP A 54 -2.93 2.76 -2.58
CA ASP A 54 -3.73 3.15 -3.74
C ASP A 54 -5.07 3.77 -3.32
N ILE A 55 -5.75 3.18 -2.34
CA ILE A 55 -7.01 3.70 -1.80
C ILE A 55 -6.77 5.07 -1.14
N MET A 56 -5.73 5.20 -0.33
CA MET A 56 -5.38 6.46 0.32
C MET A 56 -5.01 7.53 -0.70
N LYS A 57 -4.34 7.18 -1.76
CA LYS A 57 -3.99 8.07 -2.86
C LYS A 57 -5.24 8.64 -3.54
N VAL A 58 -6.19 7.78 -3.91
CA VAL A 58 -7.45 8.19 -4.51
C VAL A 58 -8.24 9.09 -3.55
N LEU A 59 -8.35 8.68 -2.28
CA LEU A 59 -9.04 9.46 -1.26
C LEU A 59 -8.40 10.84 -1.06
N THR A 60 -7.07 10.90 -1.04
CA THR A 60 -6.32 12.14 -0.89
C THR A 60 -6.55 13.08 -2.07
N ILE A 61 -6.55 12.56 -3.29
CA ILE A 61 -6.81 13.35 -4.50
C ILE A 61 -8.21 13.93 -4.46
N PHE A 62 -9.22 13.11 -4.17
CA PHE A 62 -10.60 13.57 -4.03
C PHE A 62 -10.73 14.67 -2.98
N SER A 63 -10.20 14.41 -1.78
CA SER A 63 -10.27 15.37 -0.68
C SER A 63 -9.57 16.68 -1.01
N ALA A 64 -8.39 16.61 -1.60
CA ALA A 64 -7.61 17.79 -1.97
C ALA A 64 -8.32 18.67 -3.00
N ILE A 65 -9.12 18.07 -3.88
CA ILE A 65 -9.91 18.80 -4.88
C ILE A 65 -11.18 19.36 -4.26
N PHE A 66 -11.93 18.54 -3.53
CA PHE A 66 -13.25 18.93 -3.04
C PHE A 66 -13.24 19.84 -1.81
N ILE A 67 -12.25 19.74 -0.94
CA ILE A 67 -12.19 20.56 0.28
C ILE A 67 -12.11 22.07 -0.06
N PRO A 68 -11.20 22.54 -0.92
CA PRO A 68 -11.18 23.95 -1.30
C PRO A 68 -12.46 24.41 -2.00
N LEU A 69 -13.00 23.58 -2.88
CA LEU A 69 -14.24 23.88 -3.59
C LEU A 69 -15.43 23.97 -2.64
N THR A 70 -15.55 23.06 -1.70
CA THR A 70 -16.60 23.06 -0.70
C THR A 70 -16.49 24.29 0.20
N PHE A 71 -15.30 24.69 0.57
CA PHE A 71 -15.06 25.90 1.35
C PHE A 71 -15.54 27.14 0.60
N ILE A 72 -15.17 27.30 -0.68
CA ILE A 72 -15.56 28.43 -1.50
C ILE A 72 -17.09 28.49 -1.64
N VAL A 73 -17.71 27.38 -2.00
CA VAL A 73 -19.16 27.27 -2.14
C VAL A 73 -19.85 27.56 -0.79
N GLY A 74 -19.29 27.06 0.31
CA GLY A 74 -19.83 27.28 1.64
C GLY A 74 -19.79 28.74 2.06
N VAL A 75 -18.70 29.43 1.78
CA VAL A 75 -18.56 30.88 2.08
C VAL A 75 -19.58 31.69 1.30
N TYR A 76 -19.71 31.46 0.00
CA TYR A 76 -20.68 32.15 -0.84
C TYR A 76 -22.12 31.65 -0.70
N GLY A 77 -22.32 30.51 -0.06
CA GLY A 77 -23.64 29.99 0.29
C GLY A 77 -24.18 30.46 1.64
N MET A 78 -23.44 31.32 2.35
CA MET A 78 -23.90 31.85 3.63
C MET A 78 -25.07 32.83 3.45
N ASN A 79 -25.95 32.86 4.45
CA ASN A 79 -27.13 33.72 4.45
C ASN A 79 -26.86 35.12 5.06
N PHE A 80 -25.78 35.77 4.63
CA PHE A 80 -25.48 37.13 5.01
C PHE A 80 -26.15 38.10 4.07
N ASP A 81 -26.63 39.23 4.60
CA ASP A 81 -27.25 40.28 3.82
C ASP A 81 -26.30 40.96 2.82
N TYR A 82 -25.02 40.99 3.17
CA TYR A 82 -23.99 41.55 2.33
C TYR A 82 -22.81 40.56 2.21
N ILE A 83 -22.59 40.08 0.98
CA ILE A 83 -21.41 39.28 0.63
C ILE A 83 -20.71 40.01 -0.52
N PRO A 84 -19.38 40.30 -0.41
CA PRO A 84 -18.64 40.91 -1.51
C PRO A 84 -18.80 40.13 -2.80
N PHE A 85 -18.93 40.82 -3.92
CA PHE A 85 -19.12 40.25 -5.27
C PHE A 85 -20.47 39.57 -5.56
N LEU A 86 -21.34 39.36 -4.57
CA LEU A 86 -22.62 38.69 -4.80
C LEU A 86 -23.58 39.48 -5.69
N ARG A 87 -23.51 40.83 -5.60
CA ARG A 87 -24.35 41.72 -6.40
C ARG A 87 -23.80 42.03 -7.79
N TYR A 88 -22.62 41.52 -8.12
CA TYR A 88 -22.04 41.70 -9.44
C TYR A 88 -22.71 40.77 -10.45
N ARG A 89 -23.09 41.34 -11.60
CA ARG A 89 -23.85 40.58 -12.63
C ARG A 89 -23.16 39.31 -13.10
N TYR A 90 -21.84 39.31 -13.16
CA TYR A 90 -21.05 38.21 -13.65
C TYR A 90 -20.38 37.40 -12.53
N ALA A 91 -20.72 37.67 -11.28
CA ALA A 91 -20.08 37.01 -10.12
C ALA A 91 -20.20 35.49 -10.15
N TYR A 92 -21.35 34.98 -10.56
CA TYR A 92 -21.60 33.56 -10.70
C TYR A 92 -20.63 32.91 -11.69
N PHE A 93 -20.46 33.50 -12.86
CA PHE A 93 -19.57 32.98 -13.89
C PHE A 93 -18.10 33.05 -13.48
N ILE A 94 -17.72 34.15 -12.83
CA ILE A 94 -16.37 34.32 -12.29
C ILE A 94 -16.08 33.28 -11.24
N LEU A 95 -17.02 32.98 -10.33
CA LEU A 95 -16.88 31.94 -9.32
C LEU A 95 -16.67 30.56 -9.94
N TRP A 96 -17.48 30.20 -10.94
CA TRP A 96 -17.31 28.97 -11.69
C TRP A 96 -15.95 28.88 -12.39
N GLY A 97 -15.50 29.98 -12.98
CA GLY A 97 -14.18 30.05 -13.61
C GLY A 97 -13.05 29.80 -12.62
N ILE A 98 -13.13 30.39 -11.44
CA ILE A 98 -12.14 30.18 -10.37
C ILE A 98 -12.15 28.72 -9.90
N MET A 99 -13.32 28.13 -9.70
CA MET A 99 -13.43 26.73 -9.28
C MET A 99 -12.84 25.78 -10.31
N ILE A 100 -13.14 25.98 -11.57
CA ILE A 100 -12.57 25.18 -12.67
C ILE A 100 -11.05 25.35 -12.74
N ALA A 101 -10.55 26.58 -12.59
CA ALA A 101 -9.11 26.86 -12.58
C ALA A 101 -8.40 26.11 -11.43
N ILE A 102 -9.01 26.09 -10.23
CA ILE A 102 -8.49 25.34 -9.08
C ILE A 102 -8.42 23.87 -9.38
N VAL A 103 -9.47 23.29 -9.95
CA VAL A 103 -9.50 21.86 -10.32
C VAL A 103 -8.40 21.52 -11.30
N ILE A 104 -8.26 22.31 -12.36
CA ILE A 104 -7.23 22.08 -13.39
C ILE A 104 -5.84 22.20 -12.79
N LEU A 105 -5.59 23.19 -11.95
CA LEU A 105 -4.31 23.40 -11.30
C LEU A 105 -3.96 22.24 -10.36
N MET A 106 -4.93 21.76 -9.59
CA MET A 106 -4.75 20.60 -8.71
C MET A 106 -4.48 19.32 -9.49
N LEU A 107 -5.22 19.09 -10.56
CA LEU A 107 -5.00 17.92 -11.43
C LEU A 107 -3.61 17.97 -12.08
N PHE A 108 -3.20 19.14 -12.55
CA PHE A 108 -1.86 19.34 -13.10
C PHE A 108 -0.77 19.09 -12.05
N PHE A 109 -0.97 19.58 -10.84
CA PHE A 109 -0.03 19.36 -9.73
C PHE A 109 0.11 17.87 -9.39
N PHE A 110 -0.99 17.15 -9.30
CA PHE A 110 -0.96 15.70 -9.03
C PHE A 110 -0.34 14.92 -10.18
N LYS A 111 -0.62 15.30 -11.41
CA LYS A 111 0.01 14.68 -12.59
C LYS A 111 1.51 14.91 -12.61
N ARG A 112 1.96 16.11 -12.27
CA ARG A 112 3.38 16.45 -12.20
C ARG A 112 4.12 15.66 -11.12
N LYS A 113 3.45 15.37 -10.01
CA LYS A 113 4.00 14.53 -8.93
C LYS A 113 3.87 13.02 -9.19
N ARG A 114 3.40 12.62 -10.36
CA ARG A 114 3.21 11.21 -10.75
C ARG A 114 2.29 10.43 -9.80
N TRP A 115 1.25 11.08 -9.31
CA TRP A 115 0.23 10.43 -8.49
C TRP A 115 -0.81 9.69 -9.34
N PHE A 116 -0.78 9.90 -10.64
CA PHE A 116 -1.62 9.19 -11.62
C PHE A 116 -0.77 8.26 -12.47
#